data_1c3b515654df75492c33bee0492c3362
#
_entry.id   1c3b515654df75492c33bee0492c3362
#
_cell.length_a   1.000
_cell.length_b   1.000
_cell.length_c   1.000
_cell.angle_alpha   90.00
_cell.angle_beta   90.00
_cell.angle_gamma   90.00
#
_symmetry.space_group_name_H-M   'P 1'
#
loop_
_entity.id
_entity.type
_entity.pdbx_description
1 polymer ?
#
loop_
_entity_poly.entity_id
_entity_poly.type
_entity_poly.pdbx_seq_one_letter_code
_entity_poly.pdbx_strand_id
1 'polypeptide(L)'
;RSRGVEFIEDCQVTDMEFASGSGITVKTLYLKRRLQDEDESRESFAFEKAELKPGDFCIMTTGCMTDSFSLGDMDTPAPAPSKKSMSSELWSRIACVKPGMGAPEPFFACPEKNGWMSFTVTARGDALLKAVEEFSGNAPGSGALMTFKDSGWLISSTVAVQPYFAGQPEDVTVFWGYGLYPEAEGDYVKKPMKDCTGREILKEYLSHLHVNEKRMEELMDTVINVIPCRMPYADAALAPRKYTDRPKVIPAG
;
A
#
# COMPACT_ATOMS: atom_id res chain seq x y z
N ARG A 1 12.37 8.08 -15.05
CA ARG A 1 13.84 8.23 -15.27
C ARG A 1 14.13 9.03 -16.55
N SER A 2 13.40 8.86 -17.65
CA SER A 2 13.64 9.58 -18.93
C SER A 2 13.49 11.10 -18.86
N ARG A 3 12.93 11.65 -17.79
CA ARG A 3 12.75 13.10 -17.55
C ARG A 3 13.71 13.67 -16.50
N GLY A 4 14.80 12.98 -16.20
CA GLY A 4 15.81 13.43 -15.22
C GLY A 4 15.45 13.19 -13.76
N VAL A 5 14.37 12.43 -13.46
CA VAL A 5 14.06 12.02 -12.08
C VAL A 5 15.00 10.94 -11.64
N GLU A 6 15.70 11.16 -10.53
CA GLU A 6 16.53 10.16 -9.88
C GLU A 6 15.71 9.42 -8.80
N PHE A 7 15.80 8.09 -8.83
CA PHE A 7 15.20 7.22 -7.82
C PHE A 7 16.33 6.59 -7.01
N ILE A 8 16.31 6.83 -5.71
CA ILE A 8 17.24 6.18 -4.77
C ILE A 8 16.47 5.04 -4.10
N GLU A 9 16.70 3.83 -4.61
CA GLU A 9 16.04 2.61 -4.15
C GLU A 9 16.76 2.07 -2.89
N ASP A 10 16.07 1.23 -2.10
CA ASP A 10 16.58 0.64 -0.85
C ASP A 10 17.16 1.66 0.13
N CYS A 11 16.57 2.85 0.16
CA CYS A 11 17.05 3.98 0.94
C CYS A 11 15.94 4.54 1.84
N GLN A 12 16.24 4.64 3.11
CA GLN A 12 15.36 5.23 4.13
C GLN A 12 15.91 6.57 4.60
N VAL A 13 15.05 7.60 4.63
CA VAL A 13 15.36 8.84 5.38
C VAL A 13 15.15 8.56 6.86
N THR A 14 16.21 8.64 7.65
CA THR A 14 16.19 8.32 9.07
C THR A 14 16.10 9.55 9.97
N ASP A 15 16.54 10.71 9.48
CA ASP A 15 16.49 11.98 10.21
C ASP A 15 16.60 13.18 9.26
N MET A 16 16.34 14.38 9.79
CA MET A 16 16.47 15.66 9.10
C MET A 16 17.15 16.70 9.99
N GLU A 17 18.07 17.44 9.40
CA GLU A 17 18.63 18.65 10.01
C GLU A 17 17.91 19.89 9.50
N PHE A 18 17.56 20.79 10.40
CA PHE A 18 16.89 22.04 10.09
C PHE A 18 17.83 23.23 10.28
N ALA A 19 17.64 24.28 9.46
CA ALA A 19 18.31 25.55 9.66
C ALA A 19 17.90 26.19 11.00
N SER A 20 18.79 26.98 11.54
CA SER A 20 18.50 27.82 12.70
C SER A 20 17.46 28.89 12.35
N GLY A 21 16.57 29.22 13.29
CA GLY A 21 15.53 30.22 13.10
C GLY A 21 14.12 29.70 13.26
N SER A 22 13.14 30.57 13.13
CA SER A 22 11.71 30.28 13.32
C SER A 22 11.05 29.55 12.15
N GLY A 23 11.66 29.60 10.96
CA GLY A 23 11.16 28.92 9.77
C GLY A 23 11.41 27.42 9.79
N ILE A 24 10.67 26.67 8.96
CA ILE A 24 10.91 25.25 8.72
C ILE A 24 11.69 25.13 7.42
N THR A 25 13.00 25.00 7.53
CA THR A 25 13.93 24.90 6.41
C THR A 25 14.82 23.68 6.64
N VAL A 26 14.77 22.72 5.75
CA VAL A 26 15.60 21.50 5.80
C VAL A 26 16.96 21.82 5.18
N LYS A 27 18.03 21.42 5.86
CA LYS A 27 19.43 21.54 5.36
C LYS A 27 19.95 20.20 4.86
N THR A 28 19.71 19.14 5.65
CA THR A 28 20.33 17.85 5.40
C THR A 28 19.33 16.74 5.66
N LEU A 29 19.29 15.75 4.79
CA LEU A 29 18.62 14.47 5.00
C LEU A 29 19.67 13.43 5.40
N TYR A 30 19.38 12.65 6.44
CA TYR A 30 20.18 11.53 6.84
C TYR A 30 19.56 10.26 6.27
N LEU A 31 20.37 9.49 5.54
CA LEU A 31 19.93 8.36 4.73
C LEU A 31 20.58 7.08 5.28
N LYS A 32 19.78 6.02 5.35
CA LYS A 32 20.23 4.65 5.57
C LYS A 32 19.91 3.85 4.31
N ARG A 33 20.93 3.44 3.58
CA ARG A 33 20.80 2.67 2.35
C ARG A 33 21.17 1.22 2.62
N ARG A 34 20.31 0.28 2.20
CA ARG A 34 20.66 -1.13 2.19
C ARG A 34 21.67 -1.38 1.08
N LEU A 35 22.76 -2.04 1.43
CA LEU A 35 23.75 -2.48 0.45
C LEU A 35 23.38 -3.87 -0.06
N GLN A 36 23.55 -4.09 -1.35
CA GLN A 36 23.45 -5.44 -1.91
C GLN A 36 24.73 -6.20 -1.50
N ASP A 37 24.56 -7.27 -0.75
CA ASP A 37 25.63 -8.19 -0.37
C ASP A 37 25.49 -9.46 -1.22
N GLU A 38 26.60 -10.10 -1.57
CA GLU A 38 26.60 -11.40 -2.27
C GLU A 38 25.97 -12.50 -1.39
N ASP A 39 26.02 -12.33 -0.07
CA ASP A 39 25.33 -13.17 0.91
C ASP A 39 24.01 -12.50 1.32
N GLU A 40 22.89 -12.93 0.71
CA GLU A 40 21.54 -12.43 1.00
C GLU A 40 21.13 -12.57 2.49
N SER A 41 21.83 -13.39 3.27
CA SER A 41 21.59 -13.53 4.70
C SER A 41 22.16 -12.39 5.54
N ARG A 42 23.03 -11.55 4.98
CA ARG A 42 23.65 -10.40 5.65
C ARG A 42 23.01 -9.08 5.24
N GLU A 43 22.41 -8.42 6.20
CA GLU A 43 21.96 -7.04 6.01
C GLU A 43 23.11 -6.08 6.32
N SER A 44 23.61 -5.41 5.29
CA SER A 44 24.60 -4.35 5.42
C SER A 44 24.00 -3.00 5.00
N PHE A 45 24.40 -1.92 5.69
CA PHE A 45 23.84 -0.59 5.46
C PHE A 45 24.97 0.45 5.35
N ALA A 46 24.80 1.37 4.39
CA ALA A 46 25.54 2.61 4.34
C ALA A 46 24.72 3.75 4.96
N PHE A 47 25.41 4.65 5.66
CA PHE A 47 24.82 5.89 6.18
C PHE A 47 25.37 7.06 5.39
N GLU A 48 24.47 7.82 4.77
CA GLU A 48 24.79 8.90 3.85
C GLU A 48 24.09 10.19 4.29
N LYS A 49 24.51 11.30 3.71
CA LYS A 49 23.85 12.61 3.87
C LYS A 49 23.56 13.18 2.50
N ALA A 50 22.35 13.74 2.36
CA ALA A 50 21.99 14.55 1.20
C ALA A 50 21.78 15.99 1.67
N GLU A 51 22.65 16.88 1.21
CA GLU A 51 22.55 18.32 1.51
C GLU A 51 21.62 18.98 0.49
N LEU A 52 20.70 19.80 1.00
CA LEU A 52 19.76 20.56 0.22
C LEU A 52 20.31 21.98 -0.02
N LYS A 53 20.12 22.46 -1.23
CA LYS A 53 20.60 23.79 -1.65
C LYS A 53 19.49 24.83 -1.53
N PRO A 54 19.83 26.12 -1.44
CA PRO A 54 18.84 27.19 -1.55
C PRO A 54 17.99 27.04 -2.83
N GLY A 55 16.68 27.06 -2.67
CA GLY A 55 15.72 26.87 -3.77
C GLY A 55 15.23 25.43 -3.97
N ASP A 56 15.82 24.43 -3.31
CA ASP A 56 15.30 23.08 -3.30
C ASP A 56 14.01 22.98 -2.45
N PHE A 57 13.20 21.96 -2.73
CA PHE A 57 12.01 21.66 -1.96
C PHE A 57 12.06 20.22 -1.44
N CYS A 58 11.72 20.03 -0.17
CA CYS A 58 11.54 18.72 0.43
C CYS A 58 10.05 18.43 0.63
N ILE A 59 9.54 17.41 -0.04
CA ILE A 59 8.16 16.94 0.13
C ILE A 59 8.18 15.73 1.06
N MET A 60 7.63 15.92 2.26
CA MET A 60 7.53 14.88 3.27
C MET A 60 6.17 14.21 3.24
N THR A 61 6.13 12.89 3.02
CA THR A 61 4.91 12.09 2.89
C THR A 61 4.72 11.09 4.05
N THR A 62 5.24 11.41 5.23
CA THR A 62 5.23 10.51 6.40
C THR A 62 3.87 10.37 7.08
N GLY A 63 2.84 11.09 6.65
CA GLY A 63 1.46 10.95 7.17
C GLY A 63 0.70 9.75 6.62
N CYS A 64 1.39 8.76 6.07
CA CYS A 64 0.83 7.54 5.53
C CYS A 64 1.30 6.34 6.37
N MET A 65 0.40 5.43 6.69
CA MET A 65 0.71 4.23 7.47
C MET A 65 1.00 3.01 6.61
N THR A 66 1.02 3.15 5.29
CA THR A 66 1.18 2.02 4.35
C THR A 66 2.56 1.36 4.41
N ASP A 67 3.57 2.00 4.99
CA ASP A 67 4.88 1.41 5.23
C ASP A 67 4.90 0.34 6.33
N SER A 68 3.82 0.19 7.09
CA SER A 68 3.64 -0.90 8.05
C SER A 68 2.69 -2.01 7.55
N PHE A 69 2.45 -2.08 6.24
CA PHE A 69 1.66 -3.14 5.63
C PHE A 69 2.28 -4.52 5.85
N SER A 70 1.45 -5.54 5.74
CA SER A 70 1.87 -6.95 5.72
C SER A 70 1.29 -7.66 4.50
N LEU A 71 2.01 -8.65 4.02
CA LEU A 71 1.61 -9.46 2.88
C LEU A 71 1.35 -10.90 3.28
N GLY A 72 0.31 -11.49 2.71
CA GLY A 72 0.12 -12.91 2.65
C GLY A 72 0.43 -13.45 1.25
N ASP A 73 -0.03 -14.65 0.98
CA ASP A 73 0.08 -15.31 -0.32
C ASP A 73 -1.17 -16.18 -0.61
N MET A 74 -1.09 -17.05 -1.62
CA MET A 74 -2.20 -17.95 -1.98
C MET A 74 -2.72 -18.76 -0.83
N ASP A 75 -1.85 -19.19 0.09
CA ASP A 75 -2.16 -20.19 1.12
C ASP A 75 -1.97 -19.65 2.54
N THR A 76 -1.48 -18.40 2.66
CA THR A 76 -1.19 -17.76 3.95
C THR A 76 -1.89 -16.40 4.05
N PRO A 77 -2.66 -16.12 5.12
CA PRO A 77 -3.22 -14.79 5.37
C PRO A 77 -2.14 -13.76 5.64
N ALA A 78 -2.43 -12.49 5.34
CA ALA A 78 -1.54 -11.40 5.71
C ALA A 78 -1.50 -11.23 7.25
N PRO A 79 -0.32 -11.29 7.89
CA PRO A 79 -0.22 -11.14 9.34
C PRO A 79 -0.68 -9.75 9.81
N ALA A 80 -0.90 -9.61 11.11
CA ALA A 80 -1.23 -8.29 11.67
C ALA A 80 -0.10 -7.29 11.38
N PRO A 81 -0.44 -6.04 10.95
CA PRO A 81 0.57 -5.05 10.64
C PRO A 81 1.36 -4.64 11.88
N SER A 82 2.61 -4.23 11.68
CA SER A 82 3.43 -3.69 12.76
C SER A 82 2.80 -2.41 13.32
N LYS A 83 2.87 -2.23 14.64
CA LYS A 83 2.47 -0.97 15.30
C LYS A 83 3.49 0.15 15.07
N LYS A 84 4.69 -0.18 14.64
CA LYS A 84 5.76 0.79 14.34
C LYS A 84 6.00 0.83 12.86
N SER A 85 5.98 2.03 12.31
CA SER A 85 6.34 2.30 10.93
C SER A 85 7.55 3.23 10.86
N MET A 86 8.32 3.13 9.80
CA MET A 86 9.46 4.03 9.56
C MET A 86 8.99 5.48 9.46
N SER A 87 7.85 5.72 8.82
CA SER A 87 7.23 7.05 8.72
C SER A 87 6.84 7.61 10.07
N SER A 88 6.27 6.80 10.97
CA SER A 88 5.89 7.24 12.32
C SER A 88 7.12 7.59 13.17
N GLU A 89 8.17 6.81 13.07
CA GLU A 89 9.42 7.04 13.79
C GLU A 89 10.10 8.32 13.33
N LEU A 90 10.23 8.52 12.02
CA LEU A 90 10.81 9.74 11.45
C LEU A 90 10.00 10.96 11.85
N TRP A 91 8.67 10.93 11.61
CA TRP A 91 7.83 12.08 11.91
C TRP A 91 7.80 12.41 13.40
N SER A 92 7.74 11.43 14.27
CA SER A 92 7.79 11.63 15.73
C SER A 92 9.10 12.29 16.16
N ARG A 93 10.23 11.87 15.61
CA ARG A 93 11.54 12.43 15.89
C ARG A 93 11.63 13.90 15.48
N ILE A 94 11.30 14.22 14.23
CA ILE A 94 11.39 15.59 13.72
C ILE A 94 10.36 16.52 14.38
N ALA A 95 9.19 16.04 14.74
CA ALA A 95 8.19 16.82 15.46
C ALA A 95 8.63 17.21 16.87
N CYS A 96 9.43 16.36 17.53
CA CYS A 96 10.03 16.67 18.82
C CYS A 96 11.08 17.79 18.73
N VAL A 97 11.86 17.86 17.66
CA VAL A 97 13.00 18.79 17.56
C VAL A 97 12.65 20.07 16.82
N LYS A 98 11.60 20.08 15.99
CA LYS A 98 11.22 21.24 15.18
C LYS A 98 9.76 21.61 15.39
N PRO A 99 9.46 22.70 16.10
CA PRO A 99 8.09 23.21 16.25
C PRO A 99 7.43 23.48 14.89
N GLY A 100 6.16 23.13 14.78
CA GLY A 100 5.38 23.31 13.53
C GLY A 100 5.41 22.09 12.58
N MET A 101 6.11 21.02 12.90
CA MET A 101 6.09 19.76 12.13
C MET A 101 4.84 18.92 12.37
N GLY A 102 3.90 19.39 13.19
CA GLY A 102 2.62 18.74 13.42
C GLY A 102 2.65 17.75 14.59
N ALA A 103 1.60 16.94 14.69
CA ALA A 103 1.41 15.92 15.71
C ALA A 103 1.23 14.54 15.04
N PRO A 104 2.22 13.65 15.10
CA PRO A 104 2.13 12.33 14.47
C PRO A 104 1.19 11.38 15.20
N GLU A 105 1.04 11.51 16.51
CA GLU A 105 0.29 10.57 17.34
C GLU A 105 -1.14 10.29 16.84
N PRO A 106 -1.97 11.29 16.48
CA PRO A 106 -3.32 11.02 15.97
C PRO A 106 -3.37 10.15 14.72
N PHE A 107 -2.27 10.05 13.97
CA PHE A 107 -2.19 9.22 12.77
C PHE A 107 -1.83 7.76 13.08
N PHE A 108 -1.09 7.51 14.15
CA PHE A 108 -0.44 6.22 14.39
C PHE A 108 -0.90 5.53 15.68
N ALA A 109 -1.81 6.16 16.45
CA ALA A 109 -2.19 5.67 17.78
C ALA A 109 -2.86 4.30 17.77
N CYS A 110 -3.70 4.02 16.77
CA CYS A 110 -4.56 2.84 16.74
C CYS A 110 -4.56 2.15 15.36
N PRO A 111 -3.41 1.66 14.86
CA PRO A 111 -3.35 1.03 13.54
C PRO A 111 -4.21 -0.25 13.45
N GLU A 112 -4.47 -0.91 14.57
CA GLU A 112 -5.30 -2.10 14.64
C GLU A 112 -6.79 -1.84 14.43
N LYS A 113 -7.26 -0.61 14.64
CA LYS A 113 -8.67 -0.24 14.49
C LYS A 113 -9.05 0.19 13.08
N ASN A 114 -8.07 0.56 12.31
CA ASN A 114 -8.25 1.17 11.00
C ASN A 114 -7.38 0.45 10.00
N GLY A 115 -7.86 -0.65 9.55
CA GLY A 115 -7.26 -1.41 8.47
C GLY A 115 -8.22 -1.55 7.31
N TRP A 116 -7.68 -1.70 6.15
CA TRP A 116 -8.35 -2.23 4.98
C TRP A 116 -7.47 -3.31 4.38
N MET A 117 -8.09 -4.20 3.63
CA MET A 117 -7.38 -5.26 2.94
C MET A 117 -7.38 -4.98 1.46
N SER A 118 -6.23 -4.99 0.83
CA SER A 118 -6.16 -5.09 -0.61
C SER A 118 -5.72 -6.49 -1.04
N PHE A 119 -5.92 -6.81 -2.29
CA PHE A 119 -5.42 -8.03 -2.90
C PHE A 119 -5.05 -7.78 -4.36
N THR A 120 -3.96 -8.39 -4.77
CA THR A 120 -3.53 -8.37 -6.17
C THR A 120 -3.62 -9.79 -6.71
N VAL A 121 -4.31 -9.95 -7.84
CA VAL A 121 -4.47 -11.23 -8.53
C VAL A 121 -3.59 -11.23 -9.76
N THR A 122 -2.76 -12.25 -9.89
CA THR A 122 -1.94 -12.52 -11.07
C THR A 122 -2.36 -13.85 -11.68
N ALA A 123 -2.66 -13.87 -12.96
CA ALA A 123 -3.12 -15.07 -13.64
C ALA A 123 -2.51 -15.23 -15.04
N ARG A 124 -2.53 -16.46 -15.57
CA ARG A 124 -2.21 -16.76 -16.97
C ARG A 124 -3.41 -16.49 -17.86
N GLY A 125 -3.16 -15.86 -18.99
CA GLY A 125 -4.20 -15.50 -19.95
C GLY A 125 -5.16 -14.44 -19.41
N ASP A 126 -6.28 -14.28 -20.09
CA ASP A 126 -7.26 -13.21 -19.85
C ASP A 126 -8.60 -13.70 -19.29
N ALA A 127 -8.72 -15.00 -18.98
CA ALA A 127 -9.98 -15.60 -18.58
C ALA A 127 -10.61 -14.93 -17.34
N LEU A 128 -9.80 -14.56 -16.35
CA LEU A 128 -10.27 -13.83 -15.17
C LEU A 128 -10.76 -12.42 -15.53
N LEU A 129 -10.01 -11.69 -16.37
CA LEU A 129 -10.42 -10.35 -16.79
C LEU A 129 -11.72 -10.39 -17.61
N LYS A 130 -11.88 -11.40 -18.47
CA LYS A 130 -13.13 -11.63 -19.20
C LYS A 130 -14.30 -11.91 -18.27
N ALA A 131 -14.12 -12.70 -17.22
CA ALA A 131 -15.18 -12.94 -16.25
C ALA A 131 -15.62 -11.63 -15.54
N VAL A 132 -14.68 -10.74 -15.23
CA VAL A 132 -15.00 -9.41 -14.68
C VAL A 132 -15.70 -8.53 -15.72
N GLU A 133 -15.26 -8.55 -16.96
CA GLU A 133 -15.86 -7.80 -18.06
C GLU A 133 -17.29 -8.28 -18.37
N GLU A 134 -17.50 -9.59 -18.45
CA GLU A 134 -18.81 -10.22 -18.64
C GLU A 134 -19.81 -9.79 -17.57
N PHE A 135 -19.38 -9.72 -16.31
CA PHE A 135 -20.23 -9.29 -15.20
C PHE A 135 -20.47 -7.78 -15.17
N SER A 136 -19.43 -6.97 -15.36
CA SER A 136 -19.49 -5.52 -15.20
C SER A 136 -19.90 -4.76 -16.45
N GLY A 137 -19.74 -5.35 -17.62
CA GLY A 137 -19.86 -4.68 -18.91
C GLY A 137 -18.71 -3.73 -19.24
N ASN A 138 -17.64 -3.72 -18.46
CA ASN A 138 -16.49 -2.81 -18.62
C ASN A 138 -15.24 -3.57 -19.04
N ALA A 139 -14.75 -3.27 -20.24
CA ALA A 139 -13.45 -3.77 -20.67
C ALA A 139 -12.31 -3.23 -19.80
N PRO A 140 -11.16 -3.94 -19.70
CA PRO A 140 -10.00 -3.47 -18.94
C PRO A 140 -9.60 -2.04 -19.29
N GLY A 141 -9.48 -1.18 -18.29
CA GLY A 141 -9.13 0.23 -18.42
C GLY A 141 -10.27 1.16 -18.84
N SER A 142 -11.47 0.66 -19.14
CA SER A 142 -12.60 1.48 -19.58
C SER A 142 -13.56 1.85 -18.44
N GLY A 143 -13.62 1.05 -17.39
CA GLY A 143 -14.47 1.27 -16.23
C GLY A 143 -13.77 2.01 -15.11
N ALA A 144 -14.58 2.54 -14.20
CA ALA A 144 -14.11 3.00 -12.91
C ALA A 144 -14.00 1.79 -11.95
N LEU A 145 -13.93 2.08 -10.67
CA LEU A 145 -13.98 1.08 -9.61
C LEU A 145 -15.34 0.36 -9.62
N MET A 146 -15.32 -0.96 -9.68
CA MET A 146 -16.50 -1.80 -9.49
C MET A 146 -16.61 -2.18 -8.01
N THR A 147 -17.76 -1.91 -7.39
CA THR A 147 -18.00 -2.18 -5.97
C THR A 147 -19.20 -3.10 -5.79
N PHE A 148 -19.02 -4.18 -5.05
CA PHE A 148 -20.09 -5.04 -4.54
C PHE A 148 -20.63 -4.43 -3.25
N LYS A 149 -21.60 -3.53 -3.37
CA LYS A 149 -22.11 -2.72 -2.25
C LYS A 149 -22.75 -3.53 -1.13
N ASP A 150 -23.28 -4.70 -1.45
CA ASP A 150 -23.94 -5.60 -0.51
C ASP A 150 -23.00 -6.70 0.01
N SER A 151 -21.72 -6.70 -0.38
CA SER A 151 -20.71 -7.62 0.14
C SER A 151 -20.39 -7.29 1.61
N GLY A 152 -20.34 -8.32 2.46
CA GLY A 152 -19.95 -8.19 3.86
C GLY A 152 -18.58 -7.49 4.02
N TRP A 153 -17.66 -7.72 3.09
CA TRP A 153 -16.35 -7.06 3.10
C TRP A 153 -16.33 -5.70 2.39
N LEU A 154 -17.43 -5.27 1.76
CA LEU A 154 -17.50 -4.11 0.87
C LEU A 154 -16.35 -4.15 -0.15
N ILE A 155 -16.35 -5.19 -0.98
CA ILE A 155 -15.30 -5.44 -1.96
C ILE A 155 -15.42 -4.47 -3.13
N SER A 156 -14.28 -3.91 -3.52
CA SER A 156 -14.14 -3.15 -4.75
C SER A 156 -12.95 -3.67 -5.55
N SER A 157 -13.03 -3.57 -6.87
CA SER A 157 -11.95 -3.95 -7.76
C SER A 157 -11.80 -2.99 -8.93
N THR A 158 -10.62 -2.94 -9.49
CA THR A 158 -10.31 -2.21 -10.71
C THR A 158 -9.44 -3.07 -11.61
N VAL A 159 -9.75 -3.02 -12.89
CA VAL A 159 -9.01 -3.75 -13.93
C VAL A 159 -8.37 -2.73 -14.86
N ALA A 160 -7.06 -2.59 -14.76
CA ALA A 160 -6.29 -1.70 -15.62
C ALA A 160 -6.08 -2.30 -17.02
N VAL A 161 -5.70 -1.45 -17.97
CA VAL A 161 -5.18 -1.90 -19.27
C VAL A 161 -3.96 -2.79 -19.05
N GLN A 162 -3.85 -3.86 -19.81
CA GLN A 162 -2.69 -4.75 -19.77
C GLN A 162 -1.70 -4.41 -20.91
N PRO A 163 -0.40 -4.53 -20.73
CA PRO A 163 0.29 -4.86 -19.47
C PRO A 163 0.20 -3.70 -18.46
N TYR A 164 -0.01 -4.03 -17.18
CA TYR A 164 -0.06 -3.05 -16.10
C TYR A 164 1.33 -2.65 -15.61
N PHE A 165 2.27 -3.59 -15.60
CA PHE A 165 3.66 -3.37 -15.19
C PHE A 165 4.61 -3.40 -16.38
N ALA A 166 5.67 -2.60 -16.32
CA ALA A 166 6.78 -2.69 -17.26
C ALA A 166 7.44 -4.09 -17.14
N GLY A 167 7.60 -4.77 -18.29
CA GLY A 167 8.16 -6.12 -18.33
C GLY A 167 7.19 -7.24 -17.94
N GLN A 168 5.90 -6.96 -17.75
CA GLN A 168 4.88 -7.98 -17.56
C GLN A 168 4.85 -8.90 -18.80
N PRO A 169 4.90 -10.25 -18.63
CA PRO A 169 4.77 -11.18 -19.74
C PRO A 169 3.41 -11.03 -20.46
N GLU A 170 3.39 -11.26 -21.76
CA GLU A 170 2.18 -11.09 -22.58
C GLU A 170 1.05 -12.06 -22.22
N ASP A 171 1.40 -13.24 -21.71
CA ASP A 171 0.46 -14.26 -21.25
C ASP A 171 0.05 -14.10 -19.78
N VAL A 172 0.46 -13.03 -19.12
CA VAL A 172 0.12 -12.76 -17.72
C VAL A 172 -0.77 -11.53 -17.61
N THR A 173 -1.79 -11.64 -16.80
CA THR A 173 -2.71 -10.55 -16.48
C THR A 173 -2.73 -10.27 -14.98
N VAL A 174 -2.97 -9.02 -14.63
CA VAL A 174 -3.00 -8.56 -13.24
C VAL A 174 -4.21 -7.66 -13.03
N PHE A 175 -4.93 -7.86 -11.93
CA PHE A 175 -5.89 -6.89 -11.45
C PHE A 175 -5.79 -6.72 -9.94
N TRP A 176 -6.40 -5.67 -9.43
CA TRP A 176 -6.34 -5.28 -8.04
C TRP A 176 -7.74 -5.06 -7.47
N GLY A 177 -7.91 -5.42 -6.19
CA GLY A 177 -9.11 -5.16 -5.44
C GLY A 177 -8.83 -4.90 -3.97
N TYR A 178 -9.88 -4.52 -3.24
CA TYR A 178 -9.80 -4.30 -1.80
C TYR A 178 -11.15 -4.51 -1.12
N GLY A 179 -11.11 -4.77 0.19
CA GLY A 179 -12.28 -4.77 1.08
C GLY A 179 -12.08 -3.74 2.19
N LEU A 180 -13.10 -2.94 2.44
CA LEU A 180 -13.06 -1.88 3.46
C LEU A 180 -13.48 -2.35 4.85
N TYR A 181 -14.14 -3.51 4.95
CA TYR A 181 -14.58 -4.11 6.21
C TYR A 181 -13.87 -5.43 6.48
N PRO A 182 -12.54 -5.42 6.71
CA PRO A 182 -11.75 -6.66 6.83
C PRO A 182 -12.09 -7.49 8.08
N GLU A 183 -12.76 -6.89 9.06
CA GLU A 183 -13.23 -7.56 10.27
C GLU A 183 -14.59 -8.25 10.08
N ALA A 184 -15.35 -7.89 9.04
CA ALA A 184 -16.65 -8.47 8.75
C ALA A 184 -16.50 -9.88 8.16
N GLU A 185 -17.49 -10.72 8.39
CA GLU A 185 -17.58 -12.05 7.80
C GLU A 185 -17.94 -11.96 6.31
N GLY A 186 -17.28 -12.75 5.49
CA GLY A 186 -17.59 -12.87 4.05
C GLY A 186 -18.92 -13.57 3.81
N ASP A 187 -19.54 -13.32 2.66
CA ASP A 187 -20.85 -13.87 2.32
C ASP A 187 -20.77 -15.35 1.92
N TYR A 188 -19.65 -15.78 1.36
CA TYR A 188 -19.43 -17.15 0.88
C TYR A 188 -18.37 -17.88 1.69
N VAL A 189 -17.23 -17.28 1.94
CA VAL A 189 -16.11 -17.88 2.69
C VAL A 189 -16.41 -17.98 4.18
N LYS A 190 -17.31 -17.15 4.72
CA LYS A 190 -17.72 -17.19 6.14
C LYS A 190 -16.56 -16.97 7.12
N LYS A 191 -15.61 -16.12 6.74
CA LYS A 191 -14.47 -15.69 7.56
C LYS A 191 -14.26 -14.18 7.44
N PRO A 192 -13.67 -13.51 8.44
CA PRO A 192 -13.16 -12.16 8.26
C PRO A 192 -12.10 -12.11 7.15
N MET A 193 -12.16 -11.10 6.30
CA MET A 193 -11.21 -10.97 5.18
C MET A 193 -9.74 -10.97 5.66
N LYS A 194 -9.47 -10.36 6.82
CA LYS A 194 -8.14 -10.29 7.42
C LYS A 194 -7.53 -11.66 7.76
N ASP A 195 -8.37 -12.68 7.93
CA ASP A 195 -7.96 -14.04 8.30
C ASP A 195 -7.98 -14.97 7.09
N CYS A 196 -8.27 -14.44 5.89
CA CYS A 196 -8.35 -15.20 4.66
C CYS A 196 -7.01 -15.27 3.93
N THR A 197 -6.76 -16.43 3.34
CA THR A 197 -5.69 -16.65 2.36
C THR A 197 -6.04 -15.97 1.03
N GLY A 198 -5.07 -15.82 0.13
CA GLY A 198 -5.32 -15.30 -1.21
C GLY A 198 -6.36 -16.12 -1.97
N ARG A 199 -6.31 -17.44 -1.85
CA ARG A 199 -7.27 -18.37 -2.46
C ARG A 199 -8.69 -18.14 -1.97
N GLU A 200 -8.87 -17.95 -0.67
CA GLU A 200 -10.18 -17.69 -0.07
C GLU A 200 -10.73 -16.32 -0.51
N ILE A 201 -9.89 -15.29 -0.57
CA ILE A 201 -10.29 -13.96 -1.04
C ILE A 201 -10.75 -14.01 -2.50
N LEU A 202 -10.01 -14.71 -3.36
CA LEU A 202 -10.40 -14.83 -4.76
C LEU A 202 -11.69 -15.65 -4.91
N LYS A 203 -11.88 -16.71 -4.11
CA LYS A 203 -13.12 -17.48 -4.10
C LYS A 203 -14.33 -16.61 -3.74
N GLU A 204 -14.21 -15.79 -2.69
CA GLU A 204 -15.26 -14.83 -2.31
C GLU A 204 -15.57 -13.87 -3.46
N TYR A 205 -14.53 -13.28 -4.06
CA TYR A 205 -14.66 -12.35 -5.18
C TYR A 205 -15.37 -12.98 -6.39
N LEU A 206 -14.95 -14.18 -6.81
CA LEU A 206 -15.56 -14.89 -7.94
C LEU A 206 -17.01 -15.32 -7.65
N SER A 207 -17.34 -15.61 -6.40
CA SER A 207 -18.70 -15.90 -5.99
C SER A 207 -19.61 -14.69 -6.15
N HIS A 208 -19.13 -13.49 -5.86
CA HIS A 208 -19.85 -12.24 -6.14
C HIS A 208 -20.00 -11.93 -7.62
N LEU A 209 -19.16 -12.47 -8.50
CA LEU A 209 -19.35 -12.43 -9.94
C LEU A 209 -20.39 -13.46 -10.44
N HIS A 210 -21.00 -14.22 -9.53
CA HIS A 210 -21.96 -15.30 -9.85
C HIS A 210 -21.40 -16.39 -10.75
N VAL A 211 -20.10 -16.63 -10.67
CA VAL A 211 -19.42 -17.71 -11.38
C VAL A 211 -19.86 -19.05 -10.78
N ASN A 212 -20.28 -20.01 -11.61
CA ASN A 212 -20.63 -21.34 -11.13
C ASN A 212 -19.39 -22.16 -10.72
N GLU A 213 -19.59 -23.25 -9.97
CA GLU A 213 -18.47 -24.03 -9.39
C GLU A 213 -17.47 -24.51 -10.46
N LYS A 214 -17.95 -25.06 -11.57
CA LYS A 214 -17.08 -25.53 -12.65
C LYS A 214 -16.23 -24.40 -13.23
N ARG A 215 -16.84 -23.25 -13.51
CA ARG A 215 -16.14 -22.08 -14.04
C ARG A 215 -15.18 -21.52 -13.00
N MET A 216 -15.52 -21.58 -11.73
CA MET A 216 -14.63 -21.17 -10.64
C MET A 216 -13.36 -22.01 -10.61
N GLU A 217 -13.48 -23.32 -10.70
CA GLU A 217 -12.31 -24.22 -10.77
C GLU A 217 -11.44 -23.89 -11.98
N GLU A 218 -12.02 -23.76 -13.17
CA GLU A 218 -11.32 -23.39 -14.39
C GLU A 218 -10.56 -22.06 -14.25
N LEU A 219 -11.17 -21.06 -13.62
CA LEU A 219 -10.54 -19.75 -13.39
C LEU A 219 -9.44 -19.85 -12.34
N MET A 220 -9.65 -20.56 -11.26
CA MET A 220 -8.66 -20.78 -10.20
C MET A 220 -7.41 -21.48 -10.72
N ASP A 221 -7.53 -22.40 -11.69
CA ASP A 221 -6.40 -23.09 -12.30
C ASP A 221 -5.51 -22.16 -13.14
N THR A 222 -6.03 -21.00 -13.59
CA THR A 222 -5.22 -20.00 -14.28
C THR A 222 -4.40 -19.12 -13.33
N VAL A 223 -4.70 -19.13 -12.04
CA VAL A 223 -4.12 -18.21 -11.07
C VAL A 223 -2.67 -18.59 -10.76
N ILE A 224 -1.78 -17.63 -10.92
CA ILE A 224 -0.37 -17.75 -10.53
C ILE A 224 -0.23 -17.41 -9.04
N ASN A 225 -0.84 -16.29 -8.62
CA ASN A 225 -0.79 -15.85 -7.23
C ASN A 225 -1.93 -14.88 -6.90
N VAL A 226 -2.34 -14.88 -5.64
CA VAL A 226 -3.16 -13.83 -5.03
C VAL A 226 -2.46 -13.37 -3.78
N ILE A 227 -2.11 -12.10 -3.73
CA ILE A 227 -1.37 -11.50 -2.61
C ILE A 227 -2.33 -10.66 -1.77
N PRO A 228 -2.83 -11.17 -0.64
CA PRO A 228 -3.49 -10.35 0.35
C PRO A 228 -2.50 -9.33 0.94
N CYS A 229 -2.94 -8.10 1.09
CA CYS A 229 -2.16 -7.05 1.73
C CYS A 229 -3.01 -6.39 2.82
N ARG A 230 -2.56 -6.50 4.06
CA ARG A 230 -3.20 -5.82 5.18
C ARG A 230 -2.58 -4.45 5.35
N MET A 231 -3.39 -3.41 5.12
CA MET A 231 -2.93 -2.02 5.07
C MET A 231 -3.54 -1.23 6.22
N PRO A 232 -2.75 -0.83 7.21
CA PRO A 232 -3.22 0.11 8.21
C PRO A 232 -3.33 1.52 7.62
N TYR A 233 -4.27 2.31 8.12
CA TYR A 233 -4.37 3.72 7.80
C TYR A 233 -4.78 4.53 9.03
N ALA A 234 -4.60 5.85 8.95
CA ALA A 234 -4.98 6.75 10.04
C ALA A 234 -6.47 6.71 10.31
N ASP A 235 -6.86 6.69 11.58
CA ASP A 235 -8.26 6.70 11.98
C ASP A 235 -8.95 8.03 11.61
N ALA A 236 -9.83 7.96 10.62
CA ALA A 236 -10.62 9.11 10.18
C ALA A 236 -11.70 9.51 11.21
N ALA A 237 -12.06 8.62 12.14
CA ALA A 237 -13.01 8.89 13.22
C ALA A 237 -12.36 9.64 14.39
N LEU A 238 -11.04 9.76 14.43
CA LEU A 238 -10.38 10.67 15.36
C LEU A 238 -10.80 12.11 15.08
N ALA A 239 -10.81 12.92 16.13
CA ALA A 239 -11.19 14.33 16.06
C ALA A 239 -10.57 15.07 14.85
N PRO A 240 -11.25 16.06 14.29
CA PRO A 240 -10.76 16.76 13.11
C PRO A 240 -9.32 17.22 13.30
N ARG A 241 -8.44 16.75 12.42
CA ARG A 241 -7.02 17.07 12.47
C ARG A 241 -6.82 18.53 12.10
N LYS A 242 -6.09 19.24 12.94
CA LYS A 242 -5.68 20.61 12.62
C LYS A 242 -4.73 20.60 11.42
N TYR A 243 -4.67 21.68 10.67
CA TYR A 243 -3.74 21.82 9.54
C TYR A 243 -2.29 21.54 9.93
N THR A 244 -1.90 21.88 11.16
CA THR A 244 -0.57 21.64 11.73
C THR A 244 -0.24 20.17 11.93
N ASP A 245 -1.23 19.28 11.94
CA ASP A 245 -1.06 17.85 12.20
C ASP A 245 -0.73 17.06 10.90
N ARG A 246 -0.59 17.76 9.77
CA ARG A 246 -0.29 17.16 8.48
C ARG A 246 1.17 17.36 8.09
N PRO A 247 1.74 16.39 7.37
CA PRO A 247 3.03 16.61 6.70
C PRO A 247 2.96 17.84 5.79
N LYS A 248 4.05 18.54 5.68
CA LYS A 248 4.16 19.80 4.92
C LYS A 248 5.24 19.69 3.87
N VAL A 249 5.11 20.50 2.83
CA VAL A 249 6.23 20.82 1.95
C VAL A 249 7.17 21.73 2.74
N ILE A 250 8.42 21.34 2.84
CA ILE A 250 9.44 22.06 3.60
C ILE A 250 10.43 22.65 2.63
N PRO A 251 10.56 23.98 2.56
CA PRO A 251 11.59 24.60 1.73
C PRO A 251 12.98 24.25 2.24
N ALA A 252 13.91 24.05 1.34
CA ALA A 252 15.33 23.99 1.64
C ALA A 252 15.91 25.39 1.72
N GLY A 253 16.82 25.60 2.64
CA GLY A 253 17.46 26.89 2.89
C GLY A 253 18.72 27.11 2.08
#